data_cc3275d1baa39ccb888aeadde4f27fa8
#
_entry.id   cc3275d1baa39ccb888aeadde4f27fa8
#
_cell.length_a   1.000
_cell.length_b   1.000
_cell.length_c   1.000
_cell.angle_alpha   90.00
_cell.angle_beta   90.00
_cell.angle_gamma   90.00
#
_symmetry.space_group_name_H-M   'P 1'
#
loop_
_entity.id
_entity.type
_entity.pdbx_description
1 polymer ?
#
loop_
_entity_poly.entity_id
_entity_poly.type
_entity_poly.pdbx_seq_one_letter_code
_entity_poly.pdbx_strand_id
1 'polypeptide(L)'
;MKRIWLFTLFITLSYNLCIAQGFGYDSKTDIGNGLYKVKSGDHFGIIDENDNVVVSIEFQDILFKDGKALLTKDDVLYGVVDSLGMTKTFETQYKVHPKYKYIYDGYIIVGNTKWGFITEEGEPLRIKSKIKGIFSFGKKFPTMFDDVAPFVDGYAAVYLKKSGWKHIDKSGVERYTLSDKKAKASFRSSIYKGECIIVTDDGIKQYQENNTSQAVVKRVLSLSATYPNFIQDSSATKISYQEGILTLDSLMRVSKFETGTDSIVFIEKPRKVIVKKVVVPVLKEDLNVELVYKNLQANEKGRAYTEVKLVNTSNDKFEELSVTLECAGATREWNGSLGGNSEVRISFNIPARFSSTSIKRNILIGISHKEENIICEYPVTVKRYTPVRSR
;
A
#
# COMPACT_ATOMS: atom_id res chain seq x y z
N MET A 1 36.84 -40.89 31.25
CA MET A 1 35.49 -40.71 30.64
C MET A 1 34.45 -39.96 31.46
N LYS A 2 34.71 -39.48 32.67
CA LYS A 2 33.75 -38.74 33.49
C LYS A 2 33.82 -37.20 33.40
N ARG A 3 34.85 -36.64 32.70
CA ARG A 3 35.01 -35.17 32.57
C ARG A 3 34.41 -34.55 31.33
N ILE A 4 34.04 -35.34 30.31
CA ILE A 4 33.48 -34.84 29.03
C ILE A 4 31.95 -34.55 29.18
N TRP A 5 31.26 -35.29 30.09
CA TRP A 5 29.83 -35.10 30.30
C TRP A 5 29.45 -33.81 31.05
N LEU A 6 30.37 -33.27 31.85
CA LEU A 6 30.11 -32.02 32.56
C LEU A 6 30.20 -30.79 31.66
N PHE A 7 31.01 -30.85 30.62
CA PHE A 7 31.17 -29.74 29.70
C PHE A 7 30.01 -29.61 28.68
N THR A 8 29.44 -30.73 28.25
CA THR A 8 28.27 -30.74 27.37
C THR A 8 27.00 -30.29 28.11
N LEU A 9 26.86 -30.61 29.38
CA LEU A 9 25.72 -30.15 30.19
C LEU A 9 25.78 -28.64 30.47
N PHE A 10 26.98 -28.06 30.61
CA PHE A 10 27.15 -26.61 30.84
C PHE A 10 26.90 -25.80 29.56
N ILE A 11 27.22 -26.35 28.37
CA ILE A 11 26.97 -25.67 27.07
C ILE A 11 25.47 -25.71 26.75
N THR A 12 24.76 -26.80 27.03
CA THR A 12 23.31 -26.87 26.84
C THR A 12 22.52 -26.01 27.84
N LEU A 13 23.02 -25.86 29.08
CA LEU A 13 22.40 -24.94 30.07
C LEU A 13 22.62 -23.48 29.73
N SER A 14 23.79 -23.11 29.19
CA SER A 14 24.08 -21.73 28.76
C SER A 14 23.31 -21.34 27.49
N TYR A 15 23.01 -22.30 26.61
CA TYR A 15 22.15 -22.00 25.44
C TYR A 15 20.69 -21.79 25.82
N ASN A 16 20.19 -22.48 26.88
CA ASN A 16 18.81 -22.28 27.32
C ASN A 16 18.64 -21.05 28.25
N LEU A 17 19.71 -20.52 28.85
CA LEU A 17 19.61 -19.29 29.66
C LEU A 17 19.64 -17.99 28.77
N CYS A 18 20.09 -18.07 27.53
CA CYS A 18 20.06 -16.93 26.62
C CYS A 18 18.70 -16.69 25.97
N ILE A 19 17.74 -17.62 26.09
CA ILE A 19 16.41 -17.50 25.45
C ILE A 19 15.35 -16.91 26.41
N ALA A 20 15.68 -16.70 27.70
CA ALA A 20 14.73 -16.20 28.69
C ALA A 20 14.99 -14.77 29.18
N GLN A 21 15.84 -14.00 28.50
CA GLN A 21 15.83 -12.54 28.67
C GLN A 21 14.72 -12.01 27.78
N GLY A 22 13.55 -11.76 28.34
CA GLY A 22 12.51 -10.97 27.70
C GLY A 22 13.19 -9.68 27.23
N PHE A 23 13.21 -9.43 25.94
CA PHE A 23 13.70 -8.18 25.39
C PHE A 23 12.86 -7.05 25.99
N GLY A 24 13.39 -6.37 27.00
CA GLY A 24 12.77 -5.19 27.58
C GLY A 24 12.82 -4.08 26.54
N TYR A 25 11.73 -3.90 25.82
CA TYR A 25 11.57 -2.74 24.93
C TYR A 25 11.22 -1.52 25.78
N ASP A 26 11.77 -0.35 25.43
CA ASP A 26 11.42 0.91 26.06
C ASP A 26 9.96 1.30 25.77
N SER A 27 9.47 0.91 24.60
CA SER A 27 8.05 1.02 24.24
C SER A 27 7.64 -0.04 23.24
N LYS A 28 6.37 -0.44 23.30
CA LYS A 28 5.70 -1.36 22.37
C LYS A 28 4.37 -0.74 21.98
N THR A 29 4.16 -0.48 20.70
CA THR A 29 2.96 0.17 20.15
C THR A 29 2.32 -0.73 19.11
N ASP A 30 1.05 -1.05 19.28
CA ASP A 30 0.28 -1.82 18.30
C ASP A 30 0.15 -1.02 16.99
N ILE A 31 0.50 -1.65 15.88
CA ILE A 31 0.38 -1.10 14.52
C ILE A 31 -0.64 -1.85 13.67
N GLY A 32 -1.38 -2.79 14.29
CA GLY A 32 -2.39 -3.64 13.66
C GLY A 32 -1.82 -4.96 13.13
N ASN A 33 -2.72 -5.86 12.74
CA ASN A 33 -2.41 -7.18 12.16
C ASN A 33 -1.48 -8.06 13.02
N GLY A 34 -1.53 -7.94 14.35
CA GLY A 34 -0.66 -8.69 15.27
C GLY A 34 0.80 -8.22 15.26
N LEU A 35 1.07 -7.03 14.70
CA LEU A 35 2.39 -6.44 14.65
C LEU A 35 2.51 -5.28 15.63
N TYR A 36 3.72 -5.13 16.19
CA TYR A 36 4.04 -4.10 17.17
C TYR A 36 5.31 -3.37 16.76
N LYS A 37 5.24 -2.04 16.70
CA LYS A 37 6.42 -1.18 16.65
C LYS A 37 7.05 -1.17 18.03
N VAL A 38 8.33 -1.52 18.13
CA VAL A 38 9.10 -1.51 19.38
C VAL A 38 10.24 -0.52 19.29
N LYS A 39 10.59 0.02 20.46
CA LYS A 39 11.76 0.88 20.64
C LYS A 39 12.72 0.25 21.64
N SER A 40 14.01 0.29 21.35
CA SER A 40 15.08 -0.10 22.26
C SER A 40 16.23 0.91 22.09
N GLY A 41 16.49 1.69 23.13
CA GLY A 41 17.37 2.86 23.04
C GLY A 41 16.84 3.89 22.04
N ASP A 42 17.66 4.25 21.07
CA ASP A 42 17.31 5.21 20.01
C ASP A 42 16.84 4.53 18.71
N HIS A 43 16.62 3.20 18.73
CA HIS A 43 16.29 2.44 17.54
C HIS A 43 14.90 1.84 17.64
N PHE A 44 14.28 1.68 16.47
CA PHE A 44 12.97 1.10 16.29
C PHE A 44 13.03 -0.16 15.42
N GLY A 45 12.12 -1.08 15.67
CA GLY A 45 11.89 -2.28 14.89
C GLY A 45 10.43 -2.70 14.93
N ILE A 46 10.13 -3.84 14.35
CA ILE A 46 8.78 -4.43 14.38
C ILE A 46 8.91 -5.87 14.84
N ILE A 47 8.02 -6.28 15.73
CA ILE A 47 7.87 -7.66 16.21
C ILE A 47 6.43 -8.13 15.99
N ASP A 48 6.23 -9.44 16.00
CA ASP A 48 4.90 -10.04 15.99
C ASP A 48 4.34 -10.21 17.43
N GLU A 49 3.16 -10.79 17.54
CA GLU A 49 2.50 -11.08 18.83
C GLU A 49 3.27 -12.08 19.72
N ASN A 50 4.17 -12.87 19.14
CA ASN A 50 5.01 -13.84 19.83
C ASN A 50 6.42 -13.29 20.13
N ASP A 51 6.62 -11.97 20.00
CA ASP A 51 7.88 -11.26 20.14
C ASP A 51 8.97 -11.70 19.13
N ASN A 52 8.62 -12.36 18.00
CA ASN A 52 9.57 -12.62 16.94
C ASN A 52 9.85 -11.32 16.16
N VAL A 53 11.12 -11.09 15.85
CA VAL A 53 11.54 -9.91 15.12
C VAL A 53 11.15 -10.03 13.64
N VAL A 54 10.24 -9.18 13.19
CA VAL A 54 9.80 -9.04 11.79
C VAL A 54 10.68 -8.02 11.06
N VAL A 55 10.98 -6.88 11.71
CA VAL A 55 11.92 -5.87 11.24
C VAL A 55 12.95 -5.60 12.32
N SER A 56 14.24 -5.71 12.00
CA SER A 56 15.35 -5.52 12.94
C SER A 56 15.24 -4.20 13.70
N ILE A 57 15.65 -4.20 14.99
CA ILE A 57 15.59 -3.01 15.84
C ILE A 57 16.87 -2.20 15.62
N GLU A 58 16.98 -1.53 14.49
CA GLU A 58 18.16 -0.80 14.06
C GLU A 58 17.83 0.48 13.28
N PHE A 59 16.54 0.82 13.14
CA PHE A 59 16.08 1.98 12.37
C PHE A 59 15.87 3.19 13.29
N GLN A 60 16.17 4.40 12.77
CA GLN A 60 15.99 5.64 13.52
C GLN A 60 14.53 6.00 13.74
N ASP A 61 13.66 5.61 12.81
CA ASP A 61 12.23 5.79 12.93
C ASP A 61 11.47 4.86 11.98
N ILE A 62 10.25 4.53 12.38
CA ILE A 62 9.27 3.79 11.58
C ILE A 62 7.93 4.50 11.75
N LEU A 63 7.59 5.40 10.83
CA LEU A 63 6.37 6.19 10.87
C LEU A 63 5.35 5.64 9.89
N PHE A 64 4.36 4.92 10.40
CA PHE A 64 3.27 4.39 9.60
C PHE A 64 2.30 5.49 9.16
N LYS A 65 1.95 5.44 7.87
CA LYS A 65 0.88 6.22 7.28
C LYS A 65 0.25 5.41 6.16
N ASP A 66 -1.08 5.31 6.20
CA ASP A 66 -1.85 4.56 5.19
C ASP A 66 -1.34 3.10 5.03
N GLY A 67 -0.98 2.45 6.16
CA GLY A 67 -0.53 1.08 6.20
C GLY A 67 0.92 0.82 5.77
N LYS A 68 1.72 1.86 5.52
CA LYS A 68 3.12 1.73 5.09
C LYS A 68 4.04 2.68 5.85
N ALA A 69 5.30 2.27 6.03
CA ALA A 69 6.33 3.13 6.64
C ALA A 69 7.66 3.05 5.89
N LEU A 70 8.44 4.12 6.00
CA LEU A 70 9.81 4.15 5.52
C LEU A 70 10.77 3.65 6.62
N LEU A 71 11.72 2.82 6.23
CA LEU A 71 12.83 2.39 7.06
C LEU A 71 14.05 3.25 6.75
N THR A 72 14.57 3.96 7.76
CA THR A 72 15.73 4.83 7.59
C THR A 72 16.84 4.52 8.60
N LYS A 73 18.10 4.54 8.11
CA LYS A 73 19.31 4.50 8.92
C LYS A 73 20.13 5.75 8.59
N ASP A 74 20.50 6.54 9.59
CA ASP A 74 21.26 7.79 9.41
C ASP A 74 20.62 8.75 8.37
N ASP A 75 19.29 8.88 8.44
CA ASP A 75 18.42 9.56 7.47
C ASP A 75 18.42 8.96 6.04
N VAL A 76 19.25 7.97 5.77
CA VAL A 76 19.30 7.29 4.46
C VAL A 76 18.14 6.31 4.37
N LEU A 77 17.43 6.33 3.24
CA LEU A 77 16.36 5.39 2.95
C LEU A 77 16.92 3.97 2.79
N TYR A 78 16.48 3.07 3.64
CA TYR A 78 16.84 1.65 3.59
C TYR A 78 15.76 0.81 2.91
N GLY A 79 14.49 1.12 3.14
CA GLY A 79 13.40 0.35 2.58
C GLY A 79 12.02 0.86 2.96
N VAL A 80 11.03 0.08 2.60
CA VAL A 80 9.61 0.26 2.95
C VAL A 80 9.14 -1.00 3.67
N VAL A 81 8.32 -0.83 4.69
CA VAL A 81 7.58 -1.92 5.35
C VAL A 81 6.09 -1.60 5.29
N ASP A 82 5.26 -2.60 5.05
CA ASP A 82 3.81 -2.47 5.11
C ASP A 82 3.23 -2.94 6.46
N SER A 83 1.93 -2.81 6.63
CA SER A 83 1.21 -3.23 7.85
C SER A 83 1.12 -4.74 8.03
N LEU A 84 1.60 -5.55 7.08
CA LEU A 84 1.72 -7.00 7.17
C LEU A 84 3.14 -7.44 7.54
N GLY A 85 4.06 -6.48 7.72
CA GLY A 85 5.47 -6.75 8.00
C GLY A 85 6.30 -7.09 6.77
N MET A 86 5.72 -7.01 5.57
CA MET A 86 6.45 -7.23 4.32
C MET A 86 7.42 -6.09 4.12
N THR A 87 8.70 -6.41 4.07
CA THR A 87 9.78 -5.44 3.94
C THR A 87 10.40 -5.49 2.56
N LYS A 88 10.52 -4.33 1.92
CA LYS A 88 11.27 -4.15 0.69
C LYS A 88 12.47 -3.26 0.94
N THR A 89 13.66 -3.76 0.70
CA THR A 89 14.92 -3.03 0.88
C THR A 89 15.42 -2.42 -0.42
N PHE A 90 16.12 -1.30 -0.32
CA PHE A 90 16.68 -0.57 -1.46
C PHE A 90 18.19 -0.41 -1.30
N GLU A 91 18.92 -0.61 -2.37
CA GLU A 91 20.33 -0.23 -2.46
C GLU A 91 20.42 1.26 -2.86
N THR A 92 20.17 2.16 -1.92
CA THR A 92 20.25 3.60 -2.17
C THR A 92 21.14 4.29 -1.15
N GLN A 93 21.73 5.41 -1.55
CA GLN A 93 22.47 6.32 -0.66
C GLN A 93 21.74 7.65 -0.45
N TYR A 94 20.47 7.71 -0.85
CA TYR A 94 19.66 8.90 -0.74
C TYR A 94 19.05 9.04 0.65
N LYS A 95 19.06 10.24 1.17
CA LYS A 95 18.29 10.60 2.34
C LYS A 95 16.82 10.77 1.99
N VAL A 96 15.96 10.49 2.96
CA VAL A 96 14.54 10.84 2.88
C VAL A 96 14.41 12.34 3.10
N HIS A 97 13.47 12.97 2.39
CA HIS A 97 13.22 14.40 2.52
C HIS A 97 12.81 14.76 3.96
N PRO A 98 13.45 15.73 4.62
CA PRO A 98 13.24 16.01 6.05
C PRO A 98 11.80 16.42 6.40
N LYS A 99 11.10 17.10 5.48
CA LYS A 99 9.70 17.53 5.64
C LYS A 99 8.69 16.46 5.21
N TYR A 100 9.03 15.63 4.23
CA TYR A 100 8.11 14.68 3.60
C TYR A 100 8.60 13.25 3.83
N LYS A 101 8.34 12.72 5.05
CA LYS A 101 8.87 11.44 5.55
C LYS A 101 7.92 10.25 5.33
N TYR A 102 6.97 10.36 4.40
CA TYR A 102 6.01 9.31 4.11
C TYR A 102 6.00 8.97 2.62
N ILE A 103 5.27 7.93 2.28
CA ILE A 103 4.91 7.63 0.91
C ILE A 103 3.71 8.51 0.53
N TYR A 104 3.81 9.19 -0.59
CA TYR A 104 2.78 10.09 -1.10
C TYR A 104 2.36 9.63 -2.48
N ASP A 105 1.12 9.14 -2.58
CA ASP A 105 0.54 8.67 -3.84
C ASP A 105 1.43 7.66 -4.59
N GLY A 106 2.10 6.75 -3.82
CA GLY A 106 3.01 5.72 -4.30
C GLY A 106 4.46 6.17 -4.54
N TYR A 107 4.82 7.40 -4.13
CA TYR A 107 6.18 7.94 -4.31
C TYR A 107 6.83 8.37 -3.01
N ILE A 108 8.14 8.17 -2.93
CA ILE A 108 9.03 8.58 -1.86
C ILE A 108 9.91 9.72 -2.38
N ILE A 109 10.05 10.78 -1.61
CA ILE A 109 10.93 11.90 -1.95
C ILE A 109 12.31 11.63 -1.37
N VAL A 110 13.30 11.54 -2.24
CA VAL A 110 14.67 11.18 -1.87
C VAL A 110 15.68 12.13 -2.48
N GLY A 111 16.81 12.32 -1.82
CA GLY A 111 17.88 13.15 -2.31
C GLY A 111 18.93 13.46 -1.26
N ASN A 112 19.78 14.46 -1.50
CA ASN A 112 20.74 15.00 -0.55
C ASN A 112 20.68 16.53 -0.54
N THR A 113 21.11 17.17 -1.63
CA THR A 113 21.05 18.63 -1.84
C THR A 113 19.98 19.02 -2.85
N LYS A 114 19.54 18.06 -3.63
CA LYS A 114 18.44 18.12 -4.58
C LYS A 114 17.54 16.92 -4.37
N TRP A 115 16.29 17.02 -4.75
CA TRP A 115 15.25 16.08 -4.45
C TRP A 115 14.67 15.46 -5.71
N GLY A 116 14.40 14.18 -5.65
CA GLY A 116 13.75 13.42 -6.71
C GLY A 116 12.74 12.45 -6.13
N PHE A 117 12.15 11.63 -6.98
CA PHE A 117 11.12 10.68 -6.59
C PHE A 117 11.52 9.27 -6.97
N ILE A 118 11.28 8.33 -6.09
CA ILE A 118 11.30 6.90 -6.39
C ILE A 118 9.93 6.32 -6.03
N THR A 119 9.54 5.24 -6.69
CA THR A 119 8.33 4.49 -6.31
C THR A 119 8.56 3.70 -5.03
N GLU A 120 7.50 3.12 -4.47
CA GLU A 120 7.61 2.17 -3.34
C GLU A 120 8.42 0.92 -3.70
N GLU A 121 8.54 0.61 -4.99
CA GLU A 121 9.38 -0.47 -5.52
C GLU A 121 10.85 -0.07 -5.68
N GLY A 122 11.19 1.21 -5.41
CA GLY A 122 12.54 1.74 -5.56
C GLY A 122 12.87 2.23 -6.96
N GLU A 123 11.89 2.23 -7.89
CA GLU A 123 12.11 2.65 -9.27
C GLU A 123 12.17 4.19 -9.38
N PRO A 124 13.20 4.73 -10.03
CA PRO A 124 13.38 6.18 -10.13
C PRO A 124 12.41 6.82 -11.12
N LEU A 125 11.70 7.88 -10.70
CA LEU A 125 10.92 8.71 -11.62
C LEU A 125 11.82 9.53 -12.52
N ARG A 126 11.53 9.51 -13.81
CA ARG A 126 12.28 10.22 -14.84
C ARG A 126 11.39 11.16 -15.59
N ILE A 127 11.89 12.37 -15.81
CA ILE A 127 11.19 13.35 -16.63
C ILE A 127 11.34 13.00 -18.10
N LYS A 128 10.22 12.87 -18.77
CA LYS A 128 10.12 12.65 -20.22
C LYS A 128 10.03 13.94 -21.00
N SER A 129 9.59 15.02 -20.36
CA SER A 129 9.47 16.35 -20.98
C SER A 129 10.83 17.05 -21.09
N LYS A 130 11.03 17.83 -22.14
CA LYS A 130 12.21 18.68 -22.30
C LYS A 130 12.09 19.92 -21.40
N ILE A 131 12.34 19.78 -20.11
CA ILE A 131 12.36 20.92 -19.18
C ILE A 131 13.77 21.48 -19.11
N LYS A 132 13.90 22.79 -19.36
CA LYS A 132 15.20 23.49 -19.34
C LYS A 132 15.82 23.43 -17.94
N GLY A 133 17.05 22.92 -17.85
CA GLY A 133 17.78 22.84 -16.60
C GLY A 133 17.76 21.48 -15.89
N ILE A 134 17.10 20.49 -16.48
CA ILE A 134 17.13 19.10 -15.99
C ILE A 134 18.36 18.38 -16.57
N PHE A 135 19.12 17.73 -15.69
CA PHE A 135 20.17 16.80 -16.05
C PHE A 135 19.74 15.40 -15.59
N SER A 136 19.62 14.44 -16.49
CA SER A 136 19.38 13.04 -16.13
C SER A 136 20.72 12.34 -15.96
N PHE A 137 21.01 11.93 -14.74
CA PHE A 137 22.19 11.11 -14.42
C PHE A 137 21.86 9.63 -14.59
N GLY A 138 22.19 9.04 -15.74
CA GLY A 138 22.12 7.59 -15.95
C GLY A 138 20.78 6.91 -15.67
N LYS A 139 20.68 5.60 -15.94
CA LYS A 139 19.41 4.86 -15.80
C LYS A 139 19.00 4.55 -14.34
N LYS A 140 19.91 4.62 -13.39
CA LYS A 140 19.68 4.22 -11.98
C LYS A 140 19.23 5.35 -11.05
N PHE A 141 19.24 6.60 -11.49
CA PHE A 141 18.96 7.75 -10.62
C PHE A 141 17.70 8.50 -11.02
N PRO A 142 16.88 8.98 -10.07
CA PRO A 142 15.75 9.83 -10.37
C PRO A 142 16.19 11.17 -10.97
N THR A 143 15.30 11.83 -11.68
CA THR A 143 15.51 13.23 -12.06
C THR A 143 15.49 14.10 -10.81
N MET A 144 16.51 14.95 -10.63
CA MET A 144 16.70 15.77 -9.44
C MET A 144 16.29 17.22 -9.66
N PHE A 145 15.58 17.79 -8.69
CA PHE A 145 15.06 19.15 -8.65
C PHE A 145 15.67 19.94 -7.51
N ASP A 146 15.66 21.26 -7.59
CA ASP A 146 16.14 22.13 -6.53
C ASP A 146 15.19 22.12 -5.31
N ASP A 147 13.89 21.93 -5.53
CA ASP A 147 12.86 21.72 -4.50
C ASP A 147 11.67 20.94 -5.07
N VAL A 148 10.87 20.31 -4.20
CA VAL A 148 9.72 19.51 -4.59
C VAL A 148 8.60 19.59 -3.56
N ALA A 149 7.36 19.35 -4.01
CA ALA A 149 6.22 19.00 -3.16
C ALA A 149 5.83 17.54 -3.43
N PRO A 150 5.16 16.86 -2.47
CA PRO A 150 4.77 15.47 -2.64
C PRO A 150 3.75 15.29 -3.77
N PHE A 151 3.63 14.06 -4.25
CA PHE A 151 2.55 13.69 -5.14
C PHE A 151 1.20 13.79 -4.42
N VAL A 152 0.25 14.46 -5.06
CA VAL A 152 -1.15 14.59 -4.63
C VAL A 152 -2.02 14.48 -5.88
N ASP A 153 -3.04 13.63 -5.84
CA ASP A 153 -3.97 13.40 -6.98
C ASP A 153 -3.24 13.09 -8.30
N GLY A 154 -2.10 12.38 -8.25
CA GLY A 154 -1.32 11.99 -9.43
C GLY A 154 -0.30 13.02 -9.92
N TYR A 155 -0.14 14.15 -9.24
CA TYR A 155 0.76 15.24 -9.66
C TYR A 155 1.68 15.69 -8.53
N ALA A 156 2.89 16.13 -8.89
CA ALA A 156 3.82 16.78 -7.98
C ALA A 156 4.25 18.14 -8.50
N ALA A 157 4.41 19.12 -7.61
CA ALA A 157 5.06 20.38 -7.96
C ALA A 157 6.58 20.23 -7.76
N VAL A 158 7.37 20.70 -8.72
CA VAL A 158 8.83 20.61 -8.73
C VAL A 158 9.43 21.95 -9.10
N TYR A 159 10.51 22.31 -8.42
CA TYR A 159 11.19 23.59 -8.64
C TYR A 159 12.56 23.43 -9.29
N LEU A 160 12.85 24.28 -10.23
CA LEU A 160 14.13 24.40 -10.89
C LEU A 160 14.54 25.89 -10.95
N LYS A 161 15.70 26.24 -10.43
CA LYS A 161 16.22 27.63 -10.39
C LYS A 161 16.14 28.33 -11.75
N LYS A 162 16.36 27.59 -12.84
CA LYS A 162 16.35 28.16 -14.21
C LYS A 162 14.97 28.35 -14.81
N SER A 163 13.98 27.53 -14.43
CA SER A 163 12.65 27.49 -15.06
C SER A 163 11.47 27.73 -14.13
N GLY A 164 11.73 27.89 -12.82
CA GLY A 164 10.68 28.06 -11.80
C GLY A 164 9.95 26.77 -11.45
N TRP A 165 8.81 26.91 -10.80
CA TRP A 165 7.95 25.81 -10.43
C TRP A 165 7.22 25.21 -11.63
N LYS A 166 7.10 23.90 -11.67
CA LYS A 166 6.43 23.10 -12.68
C LYS A 166 5.54 22.05 -12.01
N HIS A 167 4.53 21.54 -12.71
CA HIS A 167 3.85 20.32 -12.33
C HIS A 167 4.28 19.17 -13.25
N ILE A 168 4.44 18.00 -12.65
CA ILE A 168 4.70 16.73 -13.35
C ILE A 168 3.67 15.69 -12.93
N ASP A 169 3.32 14.80 -13.85
CA ASP A 169 2.53 13.61 -13.52
C ASP A 169 3.41 12.40 -13.16
N LYS A 170 2.78 11.29 -12.75
CA LYS A 170 3.45 10.04 -12.39
C LYS A 170 4.27 9.41 -13.51
N SER A 171 4.02 9.80 -14.76
CA SER A 171 4.80 9.35 -15.92
C SER A 171 6.01 10.25 -16.22
N GLY A 172 6.21 11.31 -15.44
CA GLY A 172 7.29 12.29 -15.62
C GLY A 172 7.02 13.28 -16.76
N VAL A 173 5.77 13.48 -17.15
CA VAL A 173 5.37 14.46 -18.15
C VAL A 173 4.99 15.77 -17.48
N GLU A 174 5.45 16.91 -18.03
CA GLU A 174 5.05 18.23 -17.54
C GLU A 174 3.57 18.48 -17.85
N ARG A 175 2.85 18.92 -16.84
CA ARG A 175 1.41 19.23 -16.88
C ARG A 175 1.17 20.67 -16.46
N TYR A 176 -0.03 21.18 -16.70
CA TYR A 176 -0.38 22.58 -16.37
C TYR A 176 0.65 23.58 -16.93
N THR A 177 1.05 23.38 -18.18
CA THR A 177 2.03 24.25 -18.86
C THR A 177 1.44 25.63 -19.12
N LEU A 178 2.19 26.69 -18.79
CA LEU A 178 1.76 28.05 -19.06
C LEU A 178 1.81 28.32 -20.57
N SER A 179 0.81 29.05 -21.11
CA SER A 179 0.74 29.42 -22.52
C SER A 179 1.91 30.32 -22.94
N ASP A 180 2.33 31.23 -22.07
CA ASP A 180 3.57 31.96 -22.26
C ASP A 180 4.78 31.12 -21.80
N LYS A 181 5.57 30.67 -22.77
CA LYS A 181 6.79 29.89 -22.54
C LYS A 181 7.90 30.65 -21.79
N LYS A 182 7.81 31.97 -21.71
CA LYS A 182 8.74 32.83 -20.97
C LYS A 182 8.32 33.04 -19.52
N ALA A 183 7.02 32.90 -19.24
CA ALA A 183 6.50 33.05 -17.90
C ALA A 183 7.11 32.00 -16.96
N LYS A 184 7.63 32.45 -15.83
CA LYS A 184 8.14 31.61 -14.76
C LYS A 184 7.18 31.66 -13.58
N ALA A 185 6.76 30.50 -13.11
CA ALA A 185 6.02 30.43 -11.87
C ALA A 185 7.00 30.61 -10.69
N SER A 186 6.80 31.64 -9.90
CA SER A 186 7.53 31.82 -8.64
C SER A 186 7.04 30.87 -7.56
N PHE A 187 5.79 30.38 -7.71
CA PHE A 187 5.19 29.39 -6.85
C PHE A 187 4.11 28.58 -7.59
N ARG A 188 3.92 27.31 -7.19
CA ARG A 188 2.78 26.46 -7.56
C ARG A 188 2.32 25.68 -6.34
N SER A 189 1.01 25.68 -6.08
CA SER A 189 0.41 24.77 -5.12
C SER A 189 0.38 23.34 -5.67
N SER A 190 0.18 22.34 -4.82
CA SER A 190 -0.25 21.02 -5.27
C SER A 190 -1.57 21.12 -6.00
N ILE A 191 -1.79 20.20 -6.95
CA ILE A 191 -3.07 20.07 -7.65
C ILE A 191 -4.03 19.35 -6.71
N TYR A 192 -5.23 19.88 -6.59
CA TYR A 192 -6.29 19.26 -5.82
C TYR A 192 -7.61 19.38 -6.57
N LYS A 193 -8.28 18.25 -6.80
CA LYS A 193 -9.52 18.19 -7.63
C LYS A 193 -9.35 18.82 -9.02
N GLY A 194 -8.19 18.65 -9.64
CA GLY A 194 -7.89 19.19 -10.98
C GLY A 194 -7.59 20.69 -11.03
N GLU A 195 -7.40 21.35 -9.89
CA GLU A 195 -7.13 22.78 -9.79
C GLU A 195 -5.86 23.07 -9.01
N CYS A 196 -5.18 24.15 -9.35
CA CYS A 196 -4.00 24.63 -8.63
C CYS A 196 -3.91 26.16 -8.64
N ILE A 197 -3.12 26.70 -7.73
CA ILE A 197 -2.71 28.11 -7.75
C ILE A 197 -1.33 28.23 -8.37
N ILE A 198 -1.19 29.12 -9.32
CA ILE A 198 0.11 29.48 -9.91
C ILE A 198 0.33 30.97 -9.69
N VAL A 199 1.51 31.30 -9.21
CA VAL A 199 1.98 32.67 -9.04
C VAL A 199 3.02 32.94 -10.11
N THR A 200 2.81 34.01 -10.85
CA THR A 200 3.74 34.54 -11.88
C THR A 200 3.92 36.03 -11.64
N ASP A 201 4.76 36.67 -12.45
CA ASP A 201 4.91 38.13 -12.43
C ASP A 201 3.58 38.87 -12.75
N ASP A 202 2.66 38.18 -13.46
CA ASP A 202 1.32 38.70 -13.79
C ASP A 202 0.28 38.53 -12.67
N GLY A 203 0.67 38.02 -11.51
CA GLY A 203 -0.21 37.87 -10.35
C GLY A 203 -0.47 36.43 -9.92
N ILE A 204 -1.53 36.28 -9.14
CA ILE A 204 -1.96 35.01 -8.54
C ILE A 204 -3.24 34.57 -9.22
N LYS A 205 -3.20 33.38 -9.80
CA LYS A 205 -4.36 32.87 -10.55
C LYS A 205 -4.61 31.43 -10.20
N GLN A 206 -5.88 31.06 -10.15
CA GLN A 206 -6.32 29.67 -10.08
C GLN A 206 -6.45 29.11 -11.48
N TYR A 207 -5.90 27.92 -11.69
CA TYR A 207 -5.84 27.25 -13.00
C TYR A 207 -6.48 25.87 -12.92
N GLN A 208 -7.02 25.45 -14.06
CA GLN A 208 -7.34 24.05 -14.36
C GLN A 208 -6.59 23.63 -15.64
N GLU A 209 -6.43 22.33 -15.84
CA GLU A 209 -5.77 21.81 -17.05
C GLU A 209 -6.78 21.63 -18.18
N ASN A 210 -6.39 21.96 -19.39
CA ASN A 210 -7.14 21.62 -20.60
C ASN A 210 -6.66 20.28 -21.21
N ASN A 211 -7.33 19.84 -22.28
CA ASN A 211 -7.01 18.59 -22.97
C ASN A 211 -5.60 18.54 -23.61
N THR A 212 -4.90 19.67 -23.68
CA THR A 212 -3.54 19.80 -24.25
C THR A 212 -2.47 19.99 -23.16
N SER A 213 -2.77 19.66 -21.93
CA SER A 213 -1.89 19.83 -20.76
C SER A 213 -1.48 21.27 -20.45
N GLN A 214 -2.25 22.24 -20.95
CA GLN A 214 -2.03 23.65 -20.66
C GLN A 214 -2.85 24.11 -19.45
N ALA A 215 -2.27 25.01 -18.66
CA ALA A 215 -2.95 25.68 -17.57
C ALA A 215 -3.86 26.77 -18.11
N VAL A 216 -5.16 26.63 -17.92
CA VAL A 216 -6.17 27.64 -18.30
C VAL A 216 -6.63 28.33 -17.04
N VAL A 217 -6.64 29.68 -17.09
CA VAL A 217 -7.11 30.51 -15.96
C VAL A 217 -8.58 30.25 -15.70
N LYS A 218 -8.90 29.78 -14.51
CA LYS A 218 -10.27 29.65 -14.00
C LYS A 218 -10.70 30.91 -13.27
N ARG A 219 -9.79 31.48 -12.49
CA ARG A 219 -10.04 32.67 -11.68
C ARG A 219 -8.77 33.48 -11.46
N VAL A 220 -8.88 34.79 -11.50
CA VAL A 220 -7.82 35.71 -11.07
C VAL A 220 -8.06 36.03 -9.59
N LEU A 221 -7.04 35.80 -8.75
CA LEU A 221 -7.11 36.07 -7.31
C LEU A 221 -6.46 37.41 -6.97
N SER A 222 -5.34 37.73 -7.66
CA SER A 222 -4.66 39.01 -7.55
C SER A 222 -3.97 39.33 -8.89
N LEU A 223 -3.93 40.61 -9.26
CA LEU A 223 -3.18 41.11 -10.44
C LEU A 223 -1.76 41.54 -10.09
N SER A 224 -1.40 41.54 -8.81
CA SER A 224 -0.08 41.92 -8.33
C SER A 224 0.57 40.74 -7.60
N ALA A 225 1.78 40.39 -7.98
CA ALA A 225 2.58 39.36 -7.34
C ALA A 225 3.87 39.94 -6.72
N THR A 226 3.84 41.21 -6.36
CA THR A 226 5.00 41.89 -5.78
C THR A 226 5.36 41.23 -4.44
N TYR A 227 6.43 40.40 -4.51
CA TYR A 227 7.15 39.78 -3.40
C TYR A 227 6.27 39.01 -2.38
N PRO A 228 5.93 37.74 -2.67
CA PRO A 228 5.28 36.93 -1.67
C PRO A 228 6.23 36.68 -0.49
N ASN A 229 5.81 37.05 0.70
CA ASN A 229 6.48 36.68 1.93
C ASN A 229 5.99 35.30 2.35
N PHE A 230 6.90 34.34 2.46
CA PHE A 230 6.60 33.01 2.98
C PHE A 230 6.72 33.03 4.50
N ILE A 231 5.61 32.82 5.17
CA ILE A 231 5.55 32.66 6.63
C ILE A 231 5.33 31.18 6.90
N GLN A 232 6.32 30.50 7.42
CA GLN A 232 6.21 29.08 7.77
C GLN A 232 5.80 28.98 9.23
N ASP A 233 4.62 28.38 9.46
CA ASP A 233 4.13 27.98 10.77
C ASP A 233 4.21 26.44 10.87
N SER A 234 4.22 25.88 12.08
CA SER A 234 4.33 24.43 12.35
C SER A 234 3.25 23.58 11.64
N SER A 235 2.11 24.17 11.33
CA SER A 235 0.93 23.48 10.74
C SER A 235 0.61 23.88 9.31
N ALA A 236 1.11 25.04 8.83
CA ALA A 236 0.77 25.56 7.51
C ALA A 236 1.84 26.50 6.96
N THR A 237 1.96 26.58 5.65
CA THR A 237 2.76 27.63 4.98
C THR A 237 1.81 28.75 4.54
N LYS A 238 2.08 29.97 4.98
CA LYS A 238 1.33 31.14 4.56
C LYS A 238 2.17 31.97 3.58
N ILE A 239 1.50 32.42 2.53
CA ILE A 239 2.11 33.32 1.54
C ILE A 239 1.33 34.62 1.59
N SER A 240 1.97 35.66 2.08
CA SER A 240 1.39 37.00 2.15
C SER A 240 1.59 37.76 0.85
N TYR A 241 0.55 38.44 0.40
CA TYR A 241 0.54 39.35 -0.73
C TYR A 241 -0.01 40.69 -0.33
N GLN A 242 0.11 41.66 -1.22
CA GLN A 242 -0.43 43.00 -0.98
C GLN A 242 -1.95 42.96 -0.72
N GLU A 243 -2.66 42.07 -1.43
CA GLU A 243 -4.12 41.97 -1.36
C GLU A 243 -4.63 40.89 -0.40
N GLY A 244 -3.74 40.04 0.15
CA GLY A 244 -4.22 38.97 1.01
C GLY A 244 -3.20 37.93 1.42
N ILE A 245 -3.72 36.85 2.04
CA ILE A 245 -2.92 35.74 2.55
C ILE A 245 -3.41 34.43 1.96
N LEU A 246 -2.52 33.70 1.29
CA LEU A 246 -2.73 32.33 0.83
C LEU A 246 -2.20 31.35 1.89
N THR A 247 -3.07 30.50 2.42
CA THR A 247 -2.69 29.46 3.38
C THR A 247 -2.62 28.11 2.69
N LEU A 248 -1.52 27.40 2.90
CA LEU A 248 -1.26 26.05 2.35
C LEU A 248 -1.18 25.06 3.50
N ASP A 249 -1.69 23.87 3.28
CA ASP A 249 -1.51 22.75 4.20
C ASP A 249 -0.12 22.09 4.05
N SER A 250 0.14 21.05 4.84
CA SER A 250 1.39 20.31 4.83
C SER A 250 1.74 19.66 3.49
N LEU A 251 0.76 19.45 2.62
CA LEU A 251 0.92 18.87 1.27
C LEU A 251 0.97 19.95 0.19
N MET A 252 1.15 21.23 0.55
CA MET A 252 1.15 22.37 -0.37
C MET A 252 -0.19 22.57 -1.11
N ARG A 253 -1.31 22.02 -0.60
CA ARG A 253 -2.65 22.30 -1.12
C ARG A 253 -3.14 23.61 -0.54
N VAL A 254 -3.81 24.40 -1.39
CA VAL A 254 -4.40 25.66 -0.93
C VAL A 254 -5.59 25.35 -0.02
N SER A 255 -5.50 25.77 1.24
CA SER A 255 -6.56 25.62 2.23
C SER A 255 -7.43 26.87 2.36
N LYS A 256 -6.82 28.04 2.18
CA LYS A 256 -7.54 29.31 2.34
C LYS A 256 -6.85 30.40 1.54
N PHE A 257 -7.63 31.31 0.96
CA PHE A 257 -7.15 32.59 0.44
C PHE A 257 -7.99 33.72 1.07
N GLU A 258 -7.33 34.61 1.81
CA GLU A 258 -7.95 35.75 2.47
C GLU A 258 -7.59 37.01 1.72
N THR A 259 -8.58 37.73 1.23
CA THR A 259 -8.45 39.10 0.76
C THR A 259 -8.89 40.06 1.85
N GLY A 260 -8.53 41.32 1.79
CA GLY A 260 -8.91 42.32 2.83
C GLY A 260 -10.42 42.45 3.07
N THR A 261 -11.26 41.92 2.17
CA THR A 261 -12.73 41.98 2.24
C THR A 261 -13.39 40.60 2.28
N ASP A 262 -12.79 39.54 1.72
CA ASP A 262 -13.39 38.20 1.58
C ASP A 262 -12.41 37.08 1.86
N SER A 263 -12.86 36.03 2.54
CA SER A 263 -12.12 34.79 2.71
C SER A 263 -12.61 33.75 1.72
N ILE A 264 -11.71 33.27 0.85
CA ILE A 264 -12.01 32.19 -0.07
C ILE A 264 -11.45 30.88 0.51
N VAL A 265 -12.34 30.00 0.97
CA VAL A 265 -11.95 28.67 1.45
C VAL A 265 -11.95 27.71 0.26
N PHE A 266 -10.78 27.19 -0.11
CA PHE A 266 -10.60 26.27 -1.22
C PHE A 266 -10.73 24.80 -0.83
N ILE A 267 -10.55 24.48 0.45
CA ILE A 267 -10.82 23.16 0.99
C ILE A 267 -12.20 23.23 1.65
N GLU A 268 -13.18 22.60 1.04
CA GLU A 268 -14.36 22.19 1.81
C GLU A 268 -13.83 21.48 3.06
N LYS A 269 -14.40 21.82 4.25
CA LYS A 269 -14.24 20.97 5.44
C LYS A 269 -14.29 19.54 4.93
N PRO A 270 -13.34 18.67 5.32
CA PRO A 270 -13.38 17.30 4.86
C PRO A 270 -14.83 16.89 5.09
N ARG A 271 -15.62 16.75 4.01
CA ARG A 271 -16.80 15.92 4.10
C ARG A 271 -16.23 14.74 4.85
N LYS A 272 -16.81 14.40 6.01
CA LYS A 272 -16.62 13.07 6.54
C LYS A 272 -16.80 12.22 5.29
N VAL A 273 -15.68 11.86 4.67
CA VAL A 273 -15.64 10.75 3.75
C VAL A 273 -16.14 9.69 4.71
N ILE A 274 -17.42 9.39 4.60
CA ILE A 274 -17.85 8.06 4.93
C ILE A 274 -17.01 7.30 3.93
N VAL A 275 -15.79 6.96 4.34
CA VAL A 275 -15.10 5.83 3.82
C VAL A 275 -16.15 4.77 4.07
N LYS A 276 -16.98 4.46 3.05
CA LYS A 276 -17.56 3.15 2.98
C LYS A 276 -16.30 2.32 3.10
N LYS A 277 -16.10 1.85 4.34
CA LYS A 277 -15.12 0.83 4.63
C LYS A 277 -15.44 -0.15 3.53
N VAL A 278 -14.59 -0.24 2.53
CA VAL A 278 -14.68 -1.34 1.58
C VAL A 278 -14.36 -2.50 2.50
N VAL A 279 -15.40 -3.08 3.03
CA VAL A 279 -15.31 -4.28 3.85
C VAL A 279 -14.92 -5.31 2.82
N VAL A 280 -13.62 -5.56 2.72
CA VAL A 280 -13.12 -6.68 1.93
C VAL A 280 -13.63 -7.91 2.69
N PRO A 281 -14.46 -8.76 2.05
CA PRO A 281 -15.00 -9.91 2.74
C PRO A 281 -13.84 -10.78 3.22
N VAL A 282 -13.91 -11.21 4.50
CA VAL A 282 -12.90 -12.03 5.16
C VAL A 282 -13.24 -13.49 4.93
N LEU A 283 -12.34 -14.28 4.34
CA LEU A 283 -12.60 -15.68 3.98
C LEU A 283 -13.16 -16.50 5.15
N LYS A 284 -12.60 -16.35 6.36
CA LYS A 284 -13.01 -17.13 7.54
C LYS A 284 -14.37 -16.74 8.09
N GLU A 285 -14.78 -15.48 7.95
CA GLU A 285 -15.99 -14.94 8.56
C GLU A 285 -17.16 -14.92 7.59
N ASP A 286 -16.88 -14.63 6.31
CA ASP A 286 -17.88 -14.33 5.30
C ASP A 286 -18.08 -15.47 4.29
N LEU A 287 -17.22 -16.50 4.27
CA LEU A 287 -17.33 -17.62 3.35
C LEU A 287 -17.65 -18.92 4.09
N ASN A 288 -18.87 -19.44 3.89
CA ASN A 288 -19.24 -20.76 4.35
C ASN A 288 -18.92 -21.82 3.30
N VAL A 289 -18.27 -22.89 3.73
CA VAL A 289 -17.88 -24.04 2.90
C VAL A 289 -18.66 -25.27 3.35
N GLU A 290 -19.41 -25.87 2.45
CA GLU A 290 -20.23 -27.04 2.75
C GLU A 290 -19.97 -28.16 1.75
N LEU A 291 -19.89 -29.38 2.22
CA LEU A 291 -19.90 -30.57 1.38
C LEU A 291 -21.34 -31.05 1.23
N VAL A 292 -21.88 -31.01 0.01
CA VAL A 292 -23.29 -31.32 -0.26
C VAL A 292 -23.59 -32.79 0.01
N TYR A 293 -22.71 -33.71 -0.43
CA TYR A 293 -22.90 -35.14 -0.24
C TYR A 293 -21.73 -35.74 0.55
N LYS A 294 -22.02 -36.36 1.73
CA LYS A 294 -21.02 -37.02 2.58
C LYS A 294 -21.00 -38.54 2.45
N ASN A 295 -22.14 -39.12 2.06
CA ASN A 295 -22.29 -40.55 1.82
C ASN A 295 -22.47 -40.76 0.30
N LEU A 296 -21.43 -41.25 -0.33
CA LEU A 296 -21.32 -41.32 -1.78
C LEU A 296 -21.45 -42.77 -2.24
N GLN A 297 -21.99 -42.98 -3.45
CA GLN A 297 -21.96 -44.26 -4.15
C GLN A 297 -21.07 -44.11 -5.37
N ALA A 298 -20.12 -45.02 -5.51
CA ALA A 298 -19.31 -45.07 -6.73
C ALA A 298 -20.16 -45.58 -7.90
N ASN A 299 -19.84 -45.15 -9.09
CA ASN A 299 -20.38 -45.70 -10.33
C ASN A 299 -19.59 -46.94 -10.76
N GLU A 300 -19.99 -47.56 -11.88
CA GLU A 300 -19.36 -48.77 -12.45
C GLU A 300 -17.84 -48.56 -12.74
N LYS A 301 -17.42 -47.33 -13.04
CA LYS A 301 -16.03 -46.95 -13.29
C LYS A 301 -15.22 -46.66 -12.02
N GLY A 302 -15.80 -46.93 -10.85
CA GLY A 302 -15.14 -46.68 -9.56
C GLY A 302 -14.91 -45.19 -9.25
N ARG A 303 -15.82 -44.32 -9.68
CA ARG A 303 -15.82 -42.90 -9.41
C ARG A 303 -17.06 -42.51 -8.61
N ALA A 304 -16.91 -41.76 -7.55
CA ALA A 304 -17.97 -41.17 -6.79
C ALA A 304 -18.05 -39.65 -7.04
N TYR A 305 -19.26 -39.13 -7.02
CA TYR A 305 -19.52 -37.71 -7.28
C TYR A 305 -19.95 -37.01 -6.02
N THR A 306 -19.41 -35.80 -5.79
CA THR A 306 -19.86 -34.86 -4.76
C THR A 306 -19.81 -33.42 -5.29
N GLU A 307 -20.35 -32.50 -4.50
CA GLU A 307 -20.29 -31.08 -4.76
C GLU A 307 -19.81 -30.36 -3.48
N VAL A 308 -18.97 -29.38 -3.67
CA VAL A 308 -18.63 -28.38 -2.68
C VAL A 308 -19.45 -27.13 -2.96
N LYS A 309 -20.17 -26.68 -1.96
CA LYS A 309 -20.95 -25.45 -1.99
C LYS A 309 -20.20 -24.37 -1.22
N LEU A 310 -19.95 -23.25 -1.87
CA LEU A 310 -19.42 -22.04 -1.25
C LEU A 310 -20.53 -21.02 -1.17
N VAL A 311 -20.73 -20.44 0.00
CA VAL A 311 -21.75 -19.41 0.24
C VAL A 311 -21.06 -18.17 0.79
N ASN A 312 -21.14 -17.08 0.06
CA ASN A 312 -20.74 -15.77 0.54
C ASN A 312 -21.89 -15.18 1.36
N THR A 313 -21.65 -14.98 2.65
CA THR A 313 -22.63 -14.43 3.60
C THR A 313 -22.51 -12.91 3.76
N SER A 314 -21.48 -12.30 3.20
CA SER A 314 -21.31 -10.85 3.20
C SER A 314 -22.11 -10.18 2.08
N ASN A 315 -22.26 -8.87 2.16
CA ASN A 315 -22.84 -8.06 1.07
C ASN A 315 -21.85 -7.77 -0.05
N ASP A 316 -20.55 -8.01 0.19
CA ASP A 316 -19.47 -7.67 -0.72
C ASP A 316 -19.04 -8.87 -1.55
N LYS A 317 -18.44 -8.63 -2.70
CA LYS A 317 -18.02 -9.66 -3.65
C LYS A 317 -16.61 -10.14 -3.33
N PHE A 318 -16.40 -11.45 -3.30
CA PHE A 318 -15.08 -12.06 -3.43
C PHE A 318 -14.66 -12.02 -4.90
N GLU A 319 -13.62 -11.24 -5.22
CA GLU A 319 -12.98 -11.23 -6.54
C GLU A 319 -11.77 -12.16 -6.54
N GLU A 320 -11.50 -12.83 -7.67
CA GLU A 320 -10.31 -13.70 -7.81
C GLU A 320 -10.21 -14.83 -6.76
N LEU A 321 -11.35 -15.44 -6.42
CA LEU A 321 -11.40 -16.58 -5.52
C LEU A 321 -10.84 -17.82 -6.22
N SER A 322 -9.85 -18.48 -5.61
CA SER A 322 -9.28 -19.75 -6.09
C SER A 322 -9.63 -20.88 -5.13
N VAL A 323 -10.10 -22.00 -5.67
CA VAL A 323 -10.53 -23.17 -4.90
C VAL A 323 -9.88 -24.43 -5.46
N THR A 324 -9.17 -25.17 -4.61
CA THR A 324 -8.55 -26.45 -4.94
C THR A 324 -9.20 -27.56 -4.13
N LEU A 325 -9.68 -28.58 -4.80
CA LEU A 325 -10.27 -29.78 -4.18
C LEU A 325 -9.34 -30.96 -4.42
N GLU A 326 -8.97 -31.67 -3.36
CA GLU A 326 -8.09 -32.83 -3.44
C GLU A 326 -8.69 -34.04 -2.70
N CYS A 327 -8.64 -35.18 -3.32
CA CYS A 327 -9.00 -36.45 -2.67
C CYS A 327 -8.40 -37.64 -3.43
N ALA A 328 -7.68 -38.49 -2.73
CA ALA A 328 -7.13 -39.76 -3.24
C ALA A 328 -6.34 -39.61 -4.57
N GLY A 329 -5.59 -38.54 -4.72
CA GLY A 329 -4.79 -38.24 -5.90
C GLY A 329 -5.56 -37.60 -7.07
N ALA A 330 -6.85 -37.30 -6.90
CA ALA A 330 -7.58 -36.45 -7.82
C ALA A 330 -7.58 -35.01 -7.32
N THR A 331 -7.38 -34.08 -8.24
CA THR A 331 -7.40 -32.63 -7.98
C THR A 331 -8.39 -31.95 -8.92
N ARG A 332 -9.09 -30.96 -8.43
CA ARG A 332 -9.96 -30.07 -9.20
C ARG A 332 -9.72 -28.63 -8.76
N GLU A 333 -9.46 -27.78 -9.71
CA GLU A 333 -9.33 -26.34 -9.48
C GLU A 333 -10.55 -25.59 -10.04
N TRP A 334 -10.94 -24.55 -9.35
CA TRP A 334 -11.94 -23.58 -9.77
C TRP A 334 -11.46 -22.17 -9.42
N ASN A 335 -11.51 -21.28 -10.39
CA ASN A 335 -11.17 -19.87 -10.21
C ASN A 335 -12.34 -19.02 -10.69
N GLY A 336 -12.74 -18.06 -9.90
CA GLY A 336 -13.85 -17.20 -10.21
C GLY A 336 -14.12 -16.12 -9.20
N SER A 337 -15.27 -15.52 -9.29
CA SER A 337 -15.73 -14.53 -8.30
C SER A 337 -17.09 -14.96 -7.73
N LEU A 338 -17.33 -14.59 -6.47
CA LEU A 338 -18.55 -14.92 -5.76
C LEU A 338 -19.21 -13.64 -5.25
N GLY A 339 -20.36 -13.28 -5.82
CA GLY A 339 -21.11 -12.08 -5.45
C GLY A 339 -21.54 -12.09 -3.99
N GLY A 340 -21.86 -10.93 -3.44
CA GLY A 340 -22.44 -10.83 -2.10
C GLY A 340 -23.74 -11.59 -1.98
N ASN A 341 -23.96 -12.27 -0.85
CA ASN A 341 -25.15 -13.10 -0.58
C ASN A 341 -25.46 -14.12 -1.68
N SER A 342 -24.42 -14.68 -2.31
CA SER A 342 -24.56 -15.65 -3.39
C SER A 342 -23.86 -16.96 -3.10
N GLU A 343 -24.17 -18.00 -3.88
CA GLU A 343 -23.55 -19.31 -3.76
C GLU A 343 -22.99 -19.81 -5.10
N VAL A 344 -21.97 -20.66 -5.02
CA VAL A 344 -21.46 -21.44 -6.15
C VAL A 344 -21.29 -22.90 -5.73
N ARG A 345 -21.51 -23.81 -6.68
CA ARG A 345 -21.31 -25.26 -6.48
C ARG A 345 -20.24 -25.76 -7.43
N ILE A 346 -19.27 -26.44 -6.86
CA ILE A 346 -18.12 -27.00 -7.59
C ILE A 346 -18.23 -28.52 -7.55
N SER A 347 -18.44 -29.13 -8.70
CA SER A 347 -18.51 -30.57 -8.85
C SER A 347 -17.17 -31.23 -8.71
N PHE A 348 -17.08 -32.35 -8.00
CA PHE A 348 -15.84 -33.10 -7.80
C PHE A 348 -16.05 -34.62 -7.92
N ASN A 349 -15.20 -35.26 -8.75
CA ASN A 349 -15.21 -36.71 -8.94
C ASN A 349 -14.06 -37.35 -8.16
N ILE A 350 -14.38 -38.21 -7.22
CA ILE A 350 -13.46 -38.90 -6.34
C ILE A 350 -13.16 -40.29 -6.90
N PRO A 351 -11.90 -40.63 -7.20
CA PRO A 351 -11.53 -42.00 -7.55
C PRO A 351 -11.65 -42.90 -6.33
N ALA A 352 -12.35 -44.03 -6.47
CA ALA A 352 -12.57 -44.96 -5.40
C ALA A 352 -12.07 -46.35 -5.80
N ARG A 353 -10.90 -46.74 -5.25
CA ARG A 353 -10.40 -48.12 -5.34
C ARG A 353 -10.83 -48.84 -4.06
N PHE A 354 -11.62 -49.87 -4.22
CA PHE A 354 -12.23 -50.59 -3.12
C PHE A 354 -11.44 -51.84 -2.75
N SER A 355 -11.04 -51.93 -1.49
CA SER A 355 -10.62 -53.18 -0.84
C SER A 355 -11.73 -53.81 0.00
N SER A 356 -12.85 -53.09 0.21
CA SER A 356 -14.02 -53.46 1.00
C SER A 356 -15.31 -52.92 0.38
N THR A 357 -16.48 -53.15 1.00
CA THR A 357 -17.77 -52.64 0.54
C THR A 357 -17.91 -51.12 0.60
N SER A 358 -17.09 -50.47 1.46
CA SER A 358 -17.00 -49.00 1.56
C SER A 358 -15.62 -48.57 1.96
N ILE A 359 -15.24 -47.36 1.61
CA ILE A 359 -14.00 -46.70 2.02
C ILE A 359 -14.28 -45.33 2.57
N LYS A 360 -13.50 -44.94 3.58
CA LYS A 360 -13.48 -43.58 4.09
C LYS A 360 -12.37 -42.80 3.41
N ARG A 361 -12.62 -41.55 3.08
CA ARG A 361 -11.67 -40.62 2.48
C ARG A 361 -11.86 -39.23 3.07
N ASN A 362 -10.86 -38.39 3.01
CA ASN A 362 -10.96 -36.98 3.34
C ASN A 362 -10.81 -36.17 2.05
N ILE A 363 -11.70 -35.21 1.87
CA ILE A 363 -11.59 -34.19 0.84
C ILE A 363 -10.92 -32.98 1.47
N LEU A 364 -9.78 -32.58 0.95
CA LEU A 364 -9.13 -31.33 1.29
C LEU A 364 -9.62 -30.24 0.36
N ILE A 365 -10.05 -29.13 0.92
CA ILE A 365 -10.54 -27.96 0.19
C ILE A 365 -9.63 -26.80 0.58
N GLY A 366 -8.74 -26.41 -0.31
CA GLY A 366 -7.94 -25.19 -0.19
C GLY A 366 -8.68 -24.04 -0.87
N ILE A 367 -8.82 -22.92 -0.21
CA ILE A 367 -9.44 -21.70 -0.73
C ILE A 367 -8.51 -20.55 -0.50
N SER A 368 -8.22 -19.77 -1.55
CA SER A 368 -7.42 -18.56 -1.48
C SER A 368 -8.14 -17.37 -2.09
N HIS A 369 -8.00 -16.24 -1.44
CA HIS A 369 -8.49 -14.94 -1.88
C HIS A 369 -7.49 -13.88 -1.45
N LYS A 370 -6.83 -13.23 -2.40
CA LYS A 370 -5.72 -12.30 -2.13
C LYS A 370 -4.61 -12.99 -1.31
N GLU A 371 -4.41 -12.54 -0.08
CA GLU A 371 -3.39 -13.09 0.84
C GLU A 371 -3.97 -14.07 1.86
N GLU A 372 -5.30 -14.24 1.90
CA GLU A 372 -5.96 -15.16 2.81
C GLU A 372 -6.07 -16.56 2.23
N ASN A 373 -5.79 -17.57 3.08
CA ASN A 373 -5.91 -18.97 2.73
C ASN A 373 -6.66 -19.73 3.82
N ILE A 374 -7.62 -20.58 3.40
CA ILE A 374 -8.31 -21.51 4.31
C ILE A 374 -8.13 -22.93 3.78
N ILE A 375 -7.91 -23.86 4.68
CA ILE A 375 -7.91 -25.30 4.37
C ILE A 375 -8.99 -25.94 5.22
N CYS A 376 -9.95 -26.58 4.55
CA CYS A 376 -11.02 -27.36 5.18
C CYS A 376 -10.85 -28.83 4.84
N GLU A 377 -11.13 -29.72 5.81
CA GLU A 377 -11.07 -31.15 5.62
C GLU A 377 -12.44 -31.78 5.92
N TYR A 378 -12.96 -32.52 4.95
CA TYR A 378 -14.27 -33.15 5.05
C TYR A 378 -14.19 -34.67 4.89
N PRO A 379 -14.56 -35.45 5.90
CA PRO A 379 -14.64 -36.89 5.78
C PRO A 379 -15.82 -37.32 4.92
N VAL A 380 -15.59 -38.20 3.97
CA VAL A 380 -16.62 -38.82 3.13
C VAL A 380 -16.55 -40.33 3.21
N THR A 381 -17.72 -40.99 3.10
CA THR A 381 -17.80 -42.43 2.97
C THR A 381 -18.26 -42.76 1.57
N VAL A 382 -17.46 -43.54 0.83
CA VAL A 382 -17.78 -43.97 -0.53
C VAL A 382 -18.12 -45.46 -0.49
N LYS A 383 -19.32 -45.80 -0.89
CA LYS A 383 -19.81 -47.18 -1.02
C LYS A 383 -19.52 -47.73 -2.41
N ARG A 384 -19.17 -49.00 -2.48
CA ARG A 384 -18.94 -49.71 -3.75
C ARG A 384 -20.22 -49.80 -4.57
N TYR A 385 -20.08 -49.67 -5.88
CA TYR A 385 -21.19 -49.94 -6.81
C TYR A 385 -21.67 -51.38 -6.68
N THR A 386 -22.95 -51.54 -6.48
CA THR A 386 -23.59 -52.87 -6.49
C THR A 386 -24.60 -52.89 -7.63
N PRO A 387 -24.36 -53.66 -8.72
CA PRO A 387 -25.29 -53.72 -9.81
C PRO A 387 -26.62 -54.29 -9.31
N VAL A 388 -27.71 -53.61 -9.66
CA VAL A 388 -29.06 -54.16 -9.42
C VAL A 388 -29.20 -55.37 -10.33
N ARG A 389 -29.28 -56.57 -9.75
CA ARG A 389 -29.66 -57.78 -10.54
C ARG A 389 -31.10 -57.58 -10.97
N SER A 390 -31.32 -57.31 -12.26
CA SER A 390 -32.65 -57.44 -12.87
C SER A 390 -33.13 -58.87 -12.66
N ARG A 391 -34.21 -59.03 -11.92
CA ARG A 391 -34.95 -60.27 -11.83
C ARG A 391 -35.77 -60.49 -13.09
#